data_3d6b05a73369e79506794991c705118a
#
_entry.id   3d6b05a73369e79506794991c705118a
#
_cell.length_a   1.000
_cell.length_b   1.000
_cell.length_c   1.000
_cell.angle_alpha   90.00
_cell.angle_beta   90.00
_cell.angle_gamma   90.00
#
_symmetry.space_group_name_H-M   'P 1'
#
loop_
_entity.id
_entity.type
_entity.pdbx_description
1 polymer ?
#
loop_
_entity_poly.entity_id
_entity_poly.type
_entity_poly.pdbx_seq_one_letter_code
_entity_poly.pdbx_strand_id
1 'polypeptide(L)'
;ATIFLSYTKINTTSQSDGTFQFHTFPSGRYELIVSCSGYKTRRIELISSALPAFLSITLTPLEQESPEFIDSTYEKDGWAQWGELFLKQLIGSSKFSRDTRLKNPEQVKFIYNKVTQTLIAVAHEPLLIENKAFGYWINFSLEHFEYQLNRGLIACKGYPLFSEMENKRPTQIGKCSFNRQMAYQGSWMHFFRSLYRNQLVEQGFEVRKIQKVVNEEYRRVKNLLYSRLNMDSTQHPTTSLLDEKFYSKDSIQYYRNVFHQGEWKDRVSPELIPVDSIAYAIDSVTVVFFYHQPLEVYFPPPQPKYRNKRMHEILFYYPNLPTIHGEPLLNRITQTLTKSDFSKNKLLTDKEIIVLANGTYFEPSYLFISGYWAYWEGISMLLPISYIPTHP
;
A
#
# COMPACT_ATOMS: atom_id res chain seq x y z
N ALA A 1 20.28 -9.59 -20.08
CA ALA A 1 19.24 -8.82 -19.39
C ALA A 1 17.93 -9.58 -19.34
N THR A 2 17.15 -9.39 -18.28
CA THR A 2 15.77 -9.88 -18.18
C THR A 2 14.84 -8.73 -18.59
N ILE A 3 13.94 -9.01 -19.53
CA ILE A 3 12.97 -8.05 -20.05
C ILE A 3 11.56 -8.57 -19.74
N PHE A 4 10.74 -7.81 -19.04
CA PHE A 4 9.43 -8.28 -18.61
C PHE A 4 8.38 -7.17 -18.52
N LEU A 5 7.12 -7.56 -18.60
CA LEU A 5 6.00 -6.66 -18.33
C LEU A 5 5.67 -6.72 -16.83
N SER A 6 5.75 -5.57 -16.18
CA SER A 6 5.49 -5.46 -14.73
C SER A 6 4.10 -5.97 -14.37
N TYR A 7 3.95 -6.56 -13.18
CA TYR A 7 2.72 -7.19 -12.69
C TYR A 7 2.18 -8.35 -13.55
N THR A 8 3.01 -8.94 -14.43
CA THR A 8 2.59 -10.06 -15.28
C THR A 8 3.47 -11.29 -15.06
N LYS A 9 3.22 -12.35 -15.83
CA LYS A 9 4.09 -13.52 -15.99
C LYS A 9 4.87 -13.47 -17.30
N ILE A 10 4.77 -12.37 -18.06
CA ILE A 10 5.33 -12.25 -19.40
C ILE A 10 6.72 -11.67 -19.30
N ASN A 11 7.69 -12.48 -19.74
CA ASN A 11 9.09 -12.09 -19.75
C ASN A 11 9.83 -12.75 -20.92
N THR A 12 11.01 -12.22 -21.20
CA THR A 12 12.00 -12.77 -22.13
C THR A 12 13.40 -12.41 -21.63
N THR A 13 14.41 -13.03 -22.18
CA THR A 13 15.81 -12.73 -21.87
C THR A 13 16.52 -12.31 -23.14
N SER A 14 17.39 -11.32 -23.06
CA SER A 14 18.22 -10.94 -24.20
C SER A 14 19.22 -12.04 -24.56
N GLN A 15 19.45 -12.20 -25.84
CA GLN A 15 20.51 -13.06 -26.36
C GLN A 15 21.89 -12.42 -26.15
N SER A 16 22.96 -13.14 -26.53
CA SER A 16 24.35 -12.66 -26.39
C SER A 16 24.65 -11.42 -27.25
N ASP A 17 23.93 -11.23 -28.35
CA ASP A 17 24.00 -10.07 -29.24
C ASP A 17 23.13 -8.88 -28.75
N GLY A 18 22.43 -9.05 -27.61
CA GLY A 18 21.52 -8.05 -27.05
C GLY A 18 20.11 -8.07 -27.63
N THR A 19 19.81 -8.90 -28.63
CA THR A 19 18.45 -8.99 -29.21
C THR A 19 17.48 -9.68 -28.24
N PHE A 20 16.21 -9.29 -28.29
CA PHE A 20 15.13 -9.93 -27.52
C PHE A 20 13.83 -9.88 -28.32
N GLN A 21 12.93 -10.79 -28.00
CA GLN A 21 11.61 -10.87 -28.63
C GLN A 21 10.55 -11.33 -27.64
N PHE A 22 9.37 -10.72 -27.73
CA PHE A 22 8.14 -11.25 -27.10
C PHE A 22 7.32 -11.97 -28.17
N HIS A 23 6.93 -13.19 -27.88
CA HIS A 23 6.06 -13.95 -28.79
C HIS A 23 4.62 -13.45 -28.78
N THR A 24 4.18 -12.94 -27.64
CA THR A 24 2.84 -12.36 -27.46
C THR A 24 2.95 -11.08 -26.63
N PHE A 25 2.26 -10.04 -27.07
CA PHE A 25 2.11 -8.81 -26.31
C PHE A 25 0.61 -8.59 -26.07
N PRO A 26 0.15 -8.53 -24.81
CA PRO A 26 -1.27 -8.41 -24.52
C PRO A 26 -1.77 -7.01 -24.85
N SER A 27 -3.07 -6.90 -25.19
CA SER A 27 -3.70 -5.60 -25.43
C SER A 27 -3.71 -4.76 -24.16
N GLY A 28 -3.41 -3.46 -24.29
CA GLY A 28 -3.42 -2.50 -23.20
C GLY A 28 -2.13 -1.71 -23.04
N ARG A 29 -2.00 -1.07 -21.90
CA ARG A 29 -0.83 -0.25 -21.51
C ARG A 29 -0.05 -1.01 -20.44
N TYR A 30 1.26 -1.10 -20.62
CA TYR A 30 2.16 -1.86 -19.76
C TYR A 30 3.45 -1.10 -19.48
N GLU A 31 4.05 -1.39 -18.34
CA GLU A 31 5.43 -1.00 -18.06
C GLU A 31 6.36 -2.15 -18.43
N LEU A 32 7.18 -1.93 -19.45
CA LEU A 32 8.27 -2.81 -19.80
C LEU A 32 9.46 -2.48 -18.90
N ILE A 33 9.94 -3.49 -18.20
CA ILE A 33 11.07 -3.40 -17.29
C ILE A 33 12.23 -4.17 -17.91
N VAL A 34 13.39 -3.53 -17.94
CA VAL A 34 14.65 -4.16 -18.35
C VAL A 34 15.60 -4.13 -17.16
N SER A 35 15.95 -5.29 -16.68
CA SER A 35 16.85 -5.50 -15.54
C SER A 35 18.05 -6.32 -15.95
N CYS A 36 19.24 -5.87 -15.56
CA CYS A 36 20.49 -6.58 -15.75
C CYS A 36 21.40 -6.31 -14.56
N SER A 37 22.05 -7.35 -14.05
CA SER A 37 23.04 -7.21 -12.97
C SER A 37 24.12 -6.20 -13.36
N GLY A 38 24.46 -5.28 -12.45
CA GLY A 38 25.42 -4.21 -12.67
C GLY A 38 24.90 -3.01 -13.48
N TYR A 39 23.62 -2.97 -13.82
CA TYR A 39 22.98 -1.85 -14.53
C TYR A 39 21.75 -1.32 -13.80
N LYS A 40 21.45 -0.04 -13.96
CA LYS A 40 20.22 0.59 -13.48
C LYS A 40 19.03 0.00 -14.22
N THR A 41 18.00 -0.44 -13.49
CA THR A 41 16.74 -0.92 -14.06
C THR A 41 16.11 0.18 -14.93
N ARG A 42 15.74 -0.17 -16.17
CA ARG A 42 15.09 0.76 -17.11
C ARG A 42 13.59 0.44 -17.18
N ARG A 43 12.78 1.49 -17.06
CA ARG A 43 11.32 1.42 -17.23
C ARG A 43 10.94 2.13 -18.54
N ILE A 44 10.09 1.50 -19.34
CA ILE A 44 9.54 2.03 -20.59
C ILE A 44 8.04 1.75 -20.59
N GLU A 45 7.27 2.77 -20.85
CA GLU A 45 5.84 2.62 -21.01
C GLU A 45 5.50 2.22 -22.44
N LEU A 46 4.70 1.17 -22.61
CA LEU A 46 4.28 0.66 -23.90
C LEU A 46 2.75 0.54 -23.98
N ILE A 47 2.21 0.95 -25.10
CA ILE A 47 0.79 0.82 -25.43
C ILE A 47 0.68 -0.12 -26.63
N SER A 48 -0.11 -1.19 -26.50
CA SER A 48 -0.21 -2.25 -27.52
C SER A 48 -0.68 -1.75 -28.90
N SER A 49 -1.50 -0.69 -28.94
CA SER A 49 -1.97 -0.08 -30.19
C SER A 49 -0.93 0.84 -30.86
N ALA A 50 0.16 1.15 -30.18
CA ALA A 50 1.20 2.09 -30.65
C ALA A 50 2.61 1.52 -30.42
N LEU A 51 2.78 0.21 -30.58
CA LEU A 51 4.09 -0.41 -30.44
C LEU A 51 5.01 0.02 -31.57
N PRO A 52 6.26 0.44 -31.28
CA PRO A 52 7.23 0.73 -32.31
C PRO A 52 7.65 -0.57 -33.04
N ALA A 53 8.01 -0.46 -34.31
CA ALA A 53 8.50 -1.61 -35.09
C ALA A 53 9.79 -2.20 -34.49
N PHE A 54 10.63 -1.36 -33.93
CA PHE A 54 11.85 -1.74 -33.20
C PHE A 54 11.97 -0.92 -31.93
N LEU A 55 12.43 -1.59 -30.86
CA LEU A 55 12.69 -0.95 -29.58
C LEU A 55 14.16 -1.12 -29.21
N SER A 56 14.92 -0.03 -29.26
CA SER A 56 16.31 -0.01 -28.82
C SER A 56 16.40 0.53 -27.40
N ILE A 57 17.06 -0.24 -26.50
CA ILE A 57 17.13 0.09 -25.08
C ILE A 57 18.59 0.10 -24.65
N THR A 58 19.04 1.25 -24.18
CA THR A 58 20.37 1.40 -23.58
C THR A 58 20.24 1.37 -22.07
N LEU A 59 21.01 0.51 -21.42
CA LEU A 59 21.12 0.44 -19.97
C LEU A 59 22.31 1.29 -19.50
N THR A 60 22.11 1.97 -18.38
CA THR A 60 23.16 2.74 -17.70
C THR A 60 23.81 1.84 -16.66
N PRO A 61 25.15 1.66 -16.69
CA PRO A 61 25.84 0.93 -15.63
C PRO A 61 25.54 1.52 -14.24
N LEU A 62 25.46 0.68 -13.24
CA LEU A 62 25.55 1.12 -11.86
C LEU A 62 26.99 1.59 -11.62
N GLU A 63 27.13 2.76 -11.01
CA GLU A 63 28.43 3.17 -10.48
C GLU A 63 28.89 2.14 -9.47
N GLN A 64 30.12 1.65 -9.62
CA GLN A 64 30.69 0.74 -8.63
C GLN A 64 30.88 1.52 -7.33
N GLU A 65 30.11 1.15 -6.32
CA GLU A 65 30.27 1.71 -4.98
C GLU A 65 31.64 1.26 -4.44
N SER A 66 32.48 2.23 -4.06
CA SER A 66 33.75 1.89 -3.40
C SER A 66 33.48 1.24 -2.02
N PRO A 67 34.36 0.38 -1.53
CA PRO A 67 34.21 -0.19 -0.18
C PRO A 67 34.05 0.88 0.90
N GLU A 68 34.73 2.01 0.77
CA GLU A 68 34.62 3.15 1.68
C GLU A 68 33.24 3.81 1.61
N PHE A 69 32.65 3.92 0.41
CA PHE A 69 31.29 4.41 0.23
C PHE A 69 30.27 3.47 0.87
N ILE A 70 30.42 2.16 0.66
CA ILE A 70 29.58 1.13 1.28
C ILE A 70 29.62 1.23 2.80
N ASP A 71 30.83 1.29 3.38
CA ASP A 71 31.04 1.35 4.82
C ASP A 71 30.55 2.66 5.46
N SER A 72 30.55 3.79 4.72
CA SER A 72 30.11 5.08 5.22
C SER A 72 28.62 5.35 5.03
N THR A 73 27.98 4.68 4.06
CA THR A 73 26.61 4.98 3.64
C THR A 73 25.61 3.98 4.19
N TYR A 74 25.96 2.69 4.20
CA TYR A 74 25.05 1.64 4.63
C TYR A 74 25.28 1.25 6.08
N GLU A 75 24.19 0.91 6.77
CA GLU A 75 24.23 0.36 8.13
C GLU A 75 24.94 -1.01 8.13
N LYS A 76 26.04 -1.14 8.93
CA LYS A 76 26.88 -2.36 8.97
C LYS A 76 26.08 -3.63 9.30
N ASP A 77 25.22 -3.55 10.32
CA ASP A 77 24.35 -4.63 10.75
C ASP A 77 22.89 -4.37 10.32
N GLY A 78 22.72 -3.74 9.15
CA GLY A 78 21.42 -3.20 8.71
C GLY A 78 20.32 -4.26 8.66
N TRP A 79 20.64 -5.48 8.20
CA TRP A 79 19.64 -6.56 8.17
C TRP A 79 19.23 -7.01 9.57
N ALA A 80 20.15 -7.16 10.50
CA ALA A 80 19.84 -7.55 11.87
C ALA A 80 18.99 -6.49 12.58
N GLN A 81 19.23 -5.21 12.29
CA GLN A 81 18.53 -4.09 12.90
C GLN A 81 17.18 -3.78 12.23
N TRP A 82 17.10 -3.79 10.92
CA TRP A 82 15.99 -3.26 10.14
C TRP A 82 15.22 -4.29 9.32
N GLY A 83 15.78 -5.51 9.16
CA GLY A 83 15.21 -6.53 8.28
C GLY A 83 13.79 -6.92 8.65
N GLU A 84 13.46 -7.07 9.94
CA GLU A 84 12.10 -7.39 10.39
C GLU A 84 11.11 -6.27 10.07
N LEU A 85 11.51 -5.01 10.33
CA LEU A 85 10.68 -3.85 10.00
C LEU A 85 10.46 -3.74 8.50
N PHE A 86 11.53 -3.90 7.71
CA PHE A 86 11.45 -3.89 6.25
C PHE A 86 10.51 -4.98 5.73
N LEU A 87 10.67 -6.22 6.17
CA LEU A 87 9.81 -7.33 5.76
C LEU A 87 8.35 -7.08 6.12
N LYS A 88 8.09 -6.55 7.31
CA LYS A 88 6.74 -6.22 7.74
C LYS A 88 6.08 -5.19 6.82
N GLN A 89 6.82 -4.16 6.42
CA GLN A 89 6.30 -3.11 5.54
C GLN A 89 6.19 -3.58 4.09
N LEU A 90 7.16 -4.36 3.59
CA LEU A 90 7.19 -4.84 2.21
C LEU A 90 6.19 -5.96 1.96
N ILE A 91 6.20 -6.98 2.82
CA ILE A 91 5.34 -8.18 2.68
C ILE A 91 3.90 -7.86 3.11
N GLY A 92 3.72 -6.92 4.04
CA GLY A 92 2.44 -6.59 4.63
C GLY A 92 2.07 -7.49 5.80
N SER A 93 0.91 -7.22 6.40
CA SER A 93 0.43 -7.89 7.62
C SER A 93 -0.78 -8.81 7.38
N SER A 94 -1.04 -9.19 6.14
CA SER A 94 -2.14 -10.07 5.79
C SER A 94 -1.98 -11.48 6.36
N LYS A 95 -3.06 -12.25 6.39
CA LYS A 95 -3.00 -13.69 6.77
C LYS A 95 -2.05 -14.51 5.88
N PHE A 96 -1.74 -14.04 4.68
CA PHE A 96 -0.86 -14.70 3.72
C PHE A 96 0.61 -14.36 3.92
N SER A 97 0.94 -13.35 4.74
CA SER A 97 2.31 -12.95 5.03
C SER A 97 3.13 -14.06 5.68
N ARG A 98 2.49 -14.95 6.45
CA ARG A 98 3.15 -16.11 7.08
C ARG A 98 3.68 -17.13 6.07
N ASP A 99 3.02 -17.23 4.91
CA ASP A 99 3.39 -18.14 3.82
C ASP A 99 4.19 -17.41 2.71
N THR A 100 4.62 -16.16 2.99
CA THR A 100 5.40 -15.33 2.06
C THR A 100 6.77 -15.03 2.65
N ARG A 101 7.84 -15.31 1.91
CA ARG A 101 9.22 -15.18 2.40
C ARG A 101 10.14 -14.58 1.36
N LEU A 102 10.98 -13.64 1.78
CA LEU A 102 12.15 -13.20 1.02
C LEU A 102 13.24 -14.26 1.11
N LYS A 103 13.82 -14.64 -0.04
CA LYS A 103 14.81 -15.75 -0.15
C LYS A 103 16.24 -15.27 -0.23
N ASN A 104 16.46 -14.01 -0.62
CA ASN A 104 17.76 -13.39 -0.80
C ASN A 104 17.88 -12.07 0.01
N PRO A 105 17.76 -12.14 1.34
CA PRO A 105 17.80 -10.96 2.20
C PRO A 105 19.14 -10.21 2.16
N GLU A 106 20.22 -10.86 1.79
CA GLU A 106 21.57 -10.31 1.64
C GLU A 106 21.66 -9.24 0.55
N GLN A 107 20.68 -9.19 -0.37
CA GLN A 107 20.61 -8.18 -1.42
C GLN A 107 20.11 -6.83 -0.90
N VAL A 108 19.56 -6.77 0.31
CA VAL A 108 18.97 -5.55 0.86
C VAL A 108 19.99 -4.83 1.74
N LYS A 109 20.29 -3.59 1.39
CA LYS A 109 21.09 -2.67 2.17
C LYS A 109 20.21 -1.56 2.75
N PHE A 110 20.58 -1.02 3.91
CA PHE A 110 19.80 -0.02 4.61
C PHE A 110 20.60 1.25 4.85
N ILE A 111 19.89 2.38 4.76
CA ILE A 111 20.38 3.72 5.15
C ILE A 111 19.36 4.27 6.15
N TYR A 112 19.83 4.69 7.31
CA TYR A 112 18.95 5.28 8.32
C TYR A 112 19.35 6.70 8.65
N ASN A 113 18.45 7.64 8.42
CA ASN A 113 18.61 9.03 8.80
C ASN A 113 17.99 9.26 10.19
N LYS A 114 18.85 9.49 11.20
CA LYS A 114 18.44 9.70 12.59
C LYS A 114 17.66 11.01 12.80
N VAL A 115 17.96 12.05 12.01
CA VAL A 115 17.32 13.37 12.15
C VAL A 115 15.87 13.32 11.66
N THR A 116 15.66 12.75 10.49
CA THR A 116 14.32 12.62 9.88
C THR A 116 13.58 11.37 10.34
N GLN A 117 14.26 10.45 11.04
CA GLN A 117 13.77 9.12 11.42
C GLN A 117 13.26 8.33 10.20
N THR A 118 14.02 8.40 9.12
CA THR A 118 13.67 7.79 7.83
C THR A 118 14.60 6.61 7.53
N LEU A 119 14.00 5.46 7.28
CA LEU A 119 14.66 4.25 6.81
C LEU A 119 14.49 4.13 5.31
N ILE A 120 15.61 3.99 4.59
CA ILE A 120 15.66 3.71 3.16
C ILE A 120 16.22 2.30 2.98
N ALA A 121 15.60 1.50 2.13
CA ALA A 121 16.12 0.21 1.71
C ALA A 121 16.47 0.24 0.21
N VAL A 122 17.64 -0.30 -0.11
CA VAL A 122 18.18 -0.38 -1.48
C VAL A 122 18.47 -1.84 -1.81
N ALA A 123 18.10 -2.25 -3.03
CA ALA A 123 18.46 -3.55 -3.58
C ALA A 123 18.82 -3.38 -5.05
N HIS A 124 20.05 -3.78 -5.43
CA HIS A 124 20.52 -3.70 -6.82
C HIS A 124 20.08 -4.89 -7.67
N GLU A 125 19.85 -6.02 -7.02
CA GLU A 125 19.33 -7.24 -7.64
C GLU A 125 17.85 -7.42 -7.27
N PRO A 126 17.05 -8.08 -8.12
CA PRO A 126 15.66 -8.37 -7.79
C PRO A 126 15.51 -9.18 -6.51
N LEU A 127 14.56 -8.81 -5.69
CA LEU A 127 14.19 -9.55 -4.49
C LEU A 127 13.39 -10.79 -4.88
N LEU A 128 13.90 -11.97 -4.52
CA LEU A 128 13.23 -13.25 -4.77
C LEU A 128 12.26 -13.56 -3.64
N ILE A 129 10.98 -13.52 -3.92
CA ILE A 129 9.92 -13.70 -2.92
C ILE A 129 9.13 -14.98 -3.23
N GLU A 130 9.08 -15.86 -2.25
CA GLU A 130 8.29 -17.08 -2.27
C GLU A 130 6.93 -16.82 -1.64
N ASN A 131 5.83 -16.91 -2.42
CA ASN A 131 4.47 -16.83 -1.90
C ASN A 131 3.78 -18.19 -2.02
N LYS A 132 3.90 -19.02 -0.99
CA LYS A 132 3.29 -20.36 -0.93
C LYS A 132 1.77 -20.30 -0.82
N ALA A 133 1.22 -19.23 -0.24
CA ALA A 133 -0.22 -19.07 -0.12
C ALA A 133 -0.91 -19.02 -1.48
N PHE A 134 -0.27 -18.37 -2.46
CA PHE A 134 -0.78 -18.22 -3.83
C PHE A 134 -0.09 -19.15 -4.82
N GLY A 135 1.02 -19.76 -4.42
CA GLY A 135 1.82 -20.60 -5.29
C GLY A 135 2.56 -19.83 -6.38
N TYR A 136 3.07 -18.64 -6.06
CA TYR A 136 3.88 -17.81 -6.93
C TYR A 136 5.29 -17.61 -6.40
N TRP A 137 6.24 -17.58 -7.33
CA TRP A 137 7.50 -16.88 -7.17
C TRP A 137 7.31 -15.45 -7.70
N ILE A 138 7.85 -14.47 -7.00
CA ILE A 138 7.81 -13.07 -7.39
C ILE A 138 9.23 -12.53 -7.40
N ASN A 139 9.74 -12.20 -8.59
CA ASN A 139 10.97 -11.43 -8.74
C ASN A 139 10.59 -9.95 -8.67
N PHE A 140 10.92 -9.29 -7.57
CA PHE A 140 10.53 -7.92 -7.30
C PHE A 140 11.72 -6.98 -7.45
N SER A 141 11.79 -6.25 -8.57
CA SER A 141 12.79 -5.20 -8.77
C SER A 141 12.41 -3.99 -7.94
N LEU A 142 13.07 -3.81 -6.80
CA LEU A 142 12.83 -2.69 -5.89
C LEU A 142 13.39 -1.40 -6.51
N GLU A 143 12.52 -0.43 -6.77
CA GLU A 143 12.91 0.90 -7.28
C GLU A 143 13.10 1.90 -6.14
N HIS A 144 12.18 1.88 -5.18
CA HIS A 144 12.20 2.81 -4.05
C HIS A 144 11.56 2.17 -2.83
N PHE A 145 12.18 2.35 -1.68
CA PHE A 145 11.59 2.04 -0.38
C PHE A 145 12.04 3.07 0.63
N GLU A 146 11.08 3.75 1.20
CA GLU A 146 11.27 4.72 2.27
C GLU A 146 10.20 4.53 3.33
N TYR A 147 10.61 4.50 4.59
CA TYR A 147 9.70 4.42 5.72
C TYR A 147 10.04 5.48 6.77
N GLN A 148 9.10 6.39 7.02
CA GLN A 148 9.21 7.43 8.05
C GLN A 148 8.65 6.90 9.37
N LEU A 149 9.54 6.53 10.30
CA LEU A 149 9.18 5.87 11.56
C LEU A 149 8.28 6.74 12.44
N ASN A 150 8.56 8.05 12.49
CA ASN A 150 7.83 9.01 13.31
C ASN A 150 6.39 9.27 12.84
N ARG A 151 6.11 9.03 11.55
CA ARG A 151 4.80 9.25 10.93
C ARG A 151 4.08 7.96 10.56
N GLY A 152 4.79 6.83 10.54
CA GLY A 152 4.27 5.56 10.04
C GLY A 152 3.93 5.61 8.54
N LEU A 153 4.62 6.47 7.76
CA LEU A 153 4.41 6.62 6.34
C LEU A 153 5.39 5.75 5.56
N ILE A 154 4.88 5.01 4.60
CA ILE A 154 5.67 4.20 3.68
C ILE A 154 5.49 4.72 2.25
N ALA A 155 6.63 4.82 1.53
CA ALA A 155 6.67 4.91 0.08
C ALA A 155 7.44 3.70 -0.44
N CYS A 156 6.75 2.83 -1.18
CA CYS A 156 7.35 1.63 -1.76
C CYS A 156 6.94 1.53 -3.23
N LYS A 157 7.92 1.42 -4.10
CA LYS A 157 7.74 1.25 -5.53
C LYS A 157 8.67 0.16 -6.04
N GLY A 158 8.14 -0.70 -6.89
CA GLY A 158 8.91 -1.76 -7.53
C GLY A 158 8.09 -2.50 -8.58
N TYR A 159 8.75 -3.36 -9.30
CA TYR A 159 8.21 -4.05 -10.46
C TYR A 159 8.21 -5.56 -10.24
N PRO A 160 7.06 -6.17 -9.95
CA PRO A 160 6.95 -7.61 -9.79
C PRO A 160 6.88 -8.33 -11.13
N LEU A 161 7.65 -9.41 -11.25
CA LEU A 161 7.51 -10.44 -12.27
C LEU A 161 7.06 -11.73 -11.58
N PHE A 162 5.95 -12.29 -12.01
CA PHE A 162 5.40 -13.53 -11.44
C PHE A 162 5.80 -14.76 -12.24
N SER A 163 6.04 -15.85 -11.52
CA SER A 163 6.08 -17.20 -12.10
C SER A 163 5.32 -18.18 -11.22
N GLU A 164 4.73 -19.21 -11.84
CA GLU A 164 4.03 -20.26 -11.08
C GLU A 164 5.04 -21.17 -10.40
N MET A 165 4.75 -21.58 -9.18
CA MET A 165 5.49 -22.67 -8.54
C MET A 165 5.12 -23.99 -9.22
N GLU A 166 6.12 -24.75 -9.59
CA GLU A 166 5.96 -26.08 -10.18
C GLU A 166 5.61 -27.14 -9.11
N ASN A 167 5.21 -28.33 -9.57
CA ASN A 167 5.02 -29.55 -8.75
C ASN A 167 4.04 -29.43 -7.56
N LYS A 168 2.97 -28.63 -7.72
CA LYS A 168 1.91 -28.54 -6.71
C LYS A 168 1.00 -29.77 -6.73
N ARG A 169 0.70 -30.29 -5.57
CA ARG A 169 -0.35 -31.31 -5.42
C ARG A 169 -1.73 -30.71 -5.75
N PRO A 170 -2.71 -31.49 -6.24
CA PRO A 170 -4.06 -30.98 -6.56
C PRO A 170 -4.73 -30.20 -5.41
N THR A 171 -4.56 -30.67 -4.17
CA THR A 171 -5.08 -30.00 -2.97
C THR A 171 -4.42 -28.65 -2.73
N GLN A 172 -3.16 -28.47 -3.08
CA GLN A 172 -2.44 -27.19 -3.00
C GLN A 172 -2.90 -26.22 -4.07
N ILE A 173 -3.17 -26.72 -5.30
CA ILE A 173 -3.73 -25.91 -6.40
C ILE A 173 -5.08 -25.31 -5.98
N GLY A 174 -5.99 -26.11 -5.44
CA GLY A 174 -7.28 -25.64 -4.94
C GLY A 174 -7.14 -24.62 -3.80
N LYS A 175 -6.23 -24.84 -2.85
CA LYS A 175 -5.94 -23.90 -1.78
C LYS A 175 -5.39 -22.58 -2.31
N CYS A 176 -4.46 -22.63 -3.27
CA CYS A 176 -3.89 -21.42 -3.88
C CYS A 176 -4.97 -20.63 -4.64
N SER A 177 -5.82 -21.32 -5.43
CA SER A 177 -6.94 -20.68 -6.14
C SER A 177 -7.90 -19.98 -5.18
N PHE A 178 -8.31 -20.67 -4.12
CA PHE A 178 -9.16 -20.08 -3.07
C PHE A 178 -8.51 -18.86 -2.41
N ASN A 179 -7.22 -18.95 -2.06
CA ASN A 179 -6.50 -17.84 -1.45
C ASN A 179 -6.38 -16.63 -2.38
N ARG A 180 -6.13 -16.86 -3.68
CA ARG A 180 -6.11 -15.80 -4.71
C ARG A 180 -7.46 -15.10 -4.81
N GLN A 181 -8.57 -15.88 -4.81
CA GLN A 181 -9.92 -15.33 -4.80
C GLN A 181 -10.18 -14.46 -3.57
N MET A 182 -9.77 -14.94 -2.40
CA MET A 182 -9.91 -14.21 -1.14
C MET A 182 -9.06 -12.92 -1.11
N ALA A 183 -7.89 -12.93 -1.74
CA ALA A 183 -7.02 -11.75 -1.84
C ALA A 183 -7.56 -10.74 -2.85
N TYR A 184 -8.21 -11.21 -3.91
CA TYR A 184 -8.83 -10.35 -4.91
C TYR A 184 -10.02 -9.57 -4.37
N GLN A 185 -10.92 -10.24 -3.62
CA GLN A 185 -12.14 -9.64 -3.11
C GLN A 185 -11.85 -8.47 -2.16
N GLY A 186 -12.37 -7.29 -2.51
CA GLY A 186 -12.16 -6.06 -1.76
C GLY A 186 -10.77 -5.43 -1.88
N SER A 187 -9.89 -6.00 -2.72
CA SER A 187 -8.57 -5.43 -3.01
C SER A 187 -8.64 -4.21 -3.93
N TRP A 188 -7.51 -3.51 -4.06
CA TRP A 188 -7.30 -2.46 -5.07
C TRP A 188 -7.64 -2.89 -6.48
N MET A 189 -7.12 -4.06 -6.89
CA MET A 189 -7.37 -4.59 -8.21
C MET A 189 -8.86 -4.81 -8.44
N HIS A 190 -9.58 -5.30 -7.42
CA HIS A 190 -11.03 -5.45 -7.48
C HIS A 190 -11.71 -4.08 -7.59
N PHE A 191 -11.32 -3.12 -6.76
CA PHE A 191 -11.89 -1.77 -6.77
C PHE A 191 -11.70 -1.08 -8.13
N PHE A 192 -10.47 -1.02 -8.65
CA PHE A 192 -10.22 -0.34 -9.92
C PHE A 192 -10.84 -1.06 -11.13
N ARG A 193 -10.93 -2.38 -11.11
CA ARG A 193 -11.68 -3.12 -12.14
C ARG A 193 -13.16 -2.80 -12.10
N SER A 194 -13.72 -2.71 -10.91
CA SER A 194 -15.14 -2.37 -10.72
C SER A 194 -15.43 -0.92 -11.10
N LEU A 195 -14.51 -0.01 -10.75
CA LEU A 195 -14.55 1.40 -11.15
C LEU A 195 -14.54 1.53 -12.69
N TYR A 196 -13.58 0.86 -13.34
CA TYR A 196 -13.45 0.87 -14.80
C TYR A 196 -14.73 0.39 -15.53
N ARG A 197 -15.40 -0.58 -14.96
CA ARG A 197 -16.63 -1.17 -15.53
C ARG A 197 -17.90 -0.43 -15.11
N ASN A 198 -17.80 0.60 -14.31
CA ASN A 198 -18.94 1.29 -13.68
C ASN A 198 -19.82 0.33 -12.86
N GLN A 199 -19.20 -0.59 -12.11
CA GLN A 199 -19.86 -1.66 -11.37
C GLN A 199 -19.52 -1.67 -9.87
N LEU A 200 -19.14 -0.52 -9.30
CA LEU A 200 -18.73 -0.47 -7.89
C LEU A 200 -19.80 -0.99 -6.95
N VAL A 201 -21.04 -0.54 -7.13
CA VAL A 201 -22.17 -0.92 -6.25
C VAL A 201 -22.53 -2.40 -6.43
N GLU A 202 -22.60 -2.86 -7.67
CA GLU A 202 -22.92 -4.27 -8.02
C GLU A 202 -21.86 -5.23 -7.47
N GLN A 203 -20.60 -4.77 -7.43
CA GLN A 203 -19.48 -5.52 -6.87
C GLN A 203 -19.36 -5.37 -5.35
N GLY A 204 -20.26 -4.61 -4.72
CA GLY A 204 -20.36 -4.48 -3.27
C GLY A 204 -19.51 -3.40 -2.66
N PHE A 205 -18.95 -2.48 -3.44
CA PHE A 205 -18.24 -1.32 -2.92
C PHE A 205 -19.20 -0.17 -2.60
N GLU A 206 -18.99 0.47 -1.47
CA GLU A 206 -19.63 1.70 -1.10
C GLU A 206 -18.58 2.82 -1.04
N VAL A 207 -18.78 3.86 -1.83
CA VAL A 207 -17.89 5.03 -1.85
C VAL A 207 -18.62 6.25 -1.30
N ARG A 208 -18.00 6.90 -0.32
CA ARG A 208 -18.56 8.10 0.35
C ARG A 208 -17.52 9.18 0.47
N LYS A 209 -17.92 10.43 0.39
CA LYS A 209 -17.04 11.57 0.64
C LYS A 209 -16.75 11.73 2.13
N ILE A 210 -15.53 12.11 2.44
CA ILE A 210 -15.11 12.50 3.78
C ILE A 210 -15.08 14.04 3.81
N GLN A 211 -15.80 14.62 4.75
CA GLN A 211 -15.83 16.06 4.96
C GLN A 211 -15.18 16.40 6.30
N LYS A 212 -14.39 17.47 6.32
CA LYS A 212 -13.93 18.04 7.58
C LYS A 212 -15.03 18.86 8.20
N VAL A 213 -15.47 18.46 9.38
CA VAL A 213 -16.46 19.20 10.19
C VAL A 213 -15.80 19.65 11.48
N VAL A 214 -16.32 20.74 12.00
CA VAL A 214 -15.83 21.28 13.27
C VAL A 214 -16.07 20.27 14.39
N ASN A 215 -15.07 20.09 15.24
CA ASN A 215 -15.21 19.32 16.46
C ASN A 215 -15.82 20.20 17.55
N GLU A 216 -17.14 20.13 17.71
CA GLU A 216 -17.88 20.96 18.68
C GLU A 216 -17.39 20.72 20.11
N GLU A 217 -16.97 19.50 20.44
CA GLU A 217 -16.42 19.21 21.75
C GLU A 217 -15.06 19.88 21.97
N TYR A 218 -14.21 19.93 20.94
CA TYR A 218 -12.98 20.72 20.99
C TYR A 218 -13.28 22.19 21.25
N ARG A 219 -14.24 22.79 20.53
CA ARG A 219 -14.66 24.17 20.73
C ARG A 219 -15.20 24.38 22.14
N ARG A 220 -16.05 23.48 22.62
CA ARG A 220 -16.62 23.56 23.98
C ARG A 220 -15.52 23.55 25.04
N VAL A 221 -14.60 22.60 24.96
CA VAL A 221 -13.48 22.50 25.92
C VAL A 221 -12.54 23.70 25.80
N LYS A 222 -12.22 24.12 24.58
CA LYS A 222 -11.40 25.30 24.32
C LYS A 222 -12.02 26.55 24.98
N ASN A 223 -13.30 26.82 24.75
CA ASN A 223 -14.00 27.97 25.34
C ASN A 223 -14.10 27.90 26.85
N LEU A 224 -14.32 26.70 27.41
CA LEU A 224 -14.33 26.47 28.85
C LEU A 224 -12.99 26.81 29.51
N LEU A 225 -11.87 26.42 28.86
CA LEU A 225 -10.53 26.72 29.37
C LEU A 225 -10.19 28.21 29.22
N TYR A 226 -10.54 28.85 28.10
CA TYR A 226 -10.36 30.30 27.93
C TYR A 226 -11.10 31.11 29.00
N SER A 227 -12.38 30.80 29.25
CA SER A 227 -13.17 31.52 30.24
C SER A 227 -12.66 31.36 31.67
N ARG A 228 -12.06 30.15 31.99
CA ARG A 228 -11.52 29.89 33.34
C ARG A 228 -10.11 30.45 33.58
N LEU A 229 -9.31 30.54 32.51
CA LEU A 229 -7.91 30.96 32.62
C LEU A 229 -7.73 32.45 32.24
N ASN A 230 -8.80 33.19 31.95
CA ASN A 230 -8.74 34.58 31.45
C ASN A 230 -7.78 34.75 30.27
N MET A 231 -7.70 33.75 29.38
CA MET A 231 -6.80 33.75 28.24
C MET A 231 -7.44 34.47 27.06
N ASP A 232 -6.61 35.19 26.29
CA ASP A 232 -7.05 35.80 25.05
C ASP A 232 -7.22 34.73 23.94
N SER A 233 -8.17 34.92 23.04
CA SER A 233 -8.48 34.02 21.93
C SER A 233 -7.30 33.79 20.96
N THR A 234 -6.27 34.62 21.01
CA THR A 234 -5.03 34.52 20.22
C THR A 234 -4.04 33.51 20.80
N GLN A 235 -4.22 33.10 22.07
CA GLN A 235 -3.34 32.13 22.72
C GLN A 235 -3.85 30.72 22.48
N HIS A 236 -3.01 29.82 22.03
CA HIS A 236 -3.38 28.41 21.93
C HIS A 236 -3.29 27.74 23.31
N PRO A 237 -4.41 27.15 23.81
CA PRO A 237 -4.35 26.42 25.07
C PRO A 237 -3.43 25.21 24.88
N THR A 238 -2.28 25.26 25.55
CA THR A 238 -1.36 24.13 25.61
C THR A 238 -1.79 23.21 26.75
N THR A 239 -1.56 21.91 26.58
CA THR A 239 -1.87 20.90 27.60
C THR A 239 -1.06 21.12 28.90
N SER A 240 -0.02 21.94 28.87
CA SER A 240 0.75 22.39 30.03
C SER A 240 -0.03 23.29 30.99
N LEU A 241 -1.14 23.87 30.55
CA LEU A 241 -2.03 24.73 31.40
C LEU A 241 -3.04 23.91 32.22
N LEU A 242 -3.11 22.60 32.02
CA LEU A 242 -3.97 21.71 32.78
C LEU A 242 -3.24 21.28 34.09
N ASP A 243 -3.32 22.13 35.12
CA ASP A 243 -2.73 21.87 36.42
C ASP A 243 -3.66 20.98 37.28
N GLU A 244 -3.10 19.95 37.91
CA GLU A 244 -3.81 19.07 38.86
C GLU A 244 -4.38 19.81 40.08
N LYS A 245 -3.94 21.06 40.32
CA LYS A 245 -4.52 21.92 41.38
C LYS A 245 -5.93 22.37 41.06
N PHE A 246 -6.30 22.45 39.78
CA PHE A 246 -7.59 22.99 39.35
C PHE A 246 -8.52 21.95 38.71
N TYR A 247 -7.98 20.80 38.35
CA TYR A 247 -8.72 19.75 37.63
C TYR A 247 -8.39 18.36 38.19
N SER A 248 -9.39 17.50 38.22
CA SER A 248 -9.16 16.09 38.53
C SER A 248 -8.33 15.42 37.41
N LYS A 249 -7.58 14.36 37.76
CA LYS A 249 -6.80 13.59 36.78
C LYS A 249 -7.62 13.11 35.59
N ASP A 250 -8.84 12.69 35.83
CA ASP A 250 -9.78 12.23 34.78
C ASP A 250 -10.18 13.39 33.86
N SER A 251 -10.41 14.59 34.41
CA SER A 251 -10.73 15.77 33.62
C SER A 251 -9.53 16.20 32.76
N ILE A 252 -8.32 16.16 33.30
CA ILE A 252 -7.09 16.48 32.56
C ILE A 252 -6.90 15.49 31.42
N GLN A 253 -7.05 14.20 31.67
CA GLN A 253 -6.95 13.17 30.64
C GLN A 253 -8.01 13.34 29.55
N TYR A 254 -9.24 13.64 29.94
CA TYR A 254 -10.31 13.93 28.99
C TYR A 254 -10.00 15.15 28.11
N TYR A 255 -9.58 16.27 28.69
CA TYR A 255 -9.24 17.48 27.93
C TYR A 255 -8.05 17.25 26.99
N ARG A 256 -7.03 16.55 27.46
CA ARG A 256 -5.91 16.12 26.61
C ARG A 256 -6.38 15.32 25.39
N ASN A 257 -7.24 14.34 25.62
CA ASN A 257 -7.80 13.51 24.55
C ASN A 257 -8.60 14.36 23.54
N VAL A 258 -9.39 15.33 24.01
CA VAL A 258 -10.16 16.24 23.13
C VAL A 258 -9.21 17.11 22.31
N PHE A 259 -8.14 17.65 22.90
CA PHE A 259 -7.17 18.45 22.17
C PHE A 259 -6.37 17.62 21.16
N HIS A 260 -6.05 16.36 21.47
CA HIS A 260 -5.40 15.45 20.52
C HIS A 260 -6.26 15.14 19.29
N GLN A 261 -7.59 15.19 19.41
CA GLN A 261 -8.49 15.01 18.27
C GLN A 261 -8.47 16.21 17.31
N GLY A 262 -8.06 17.39 17.78
CA GLY A 262 -7.99 18.61 16.99
C GLY A 262 -9.33 19.32 16.79
N GLU A 263 -9.27 20.52 16.21
CA GLU A 263 -10.43 21.39 15.97
C GLU A 263 -11.34 20.87 14.86
N TRP A 264 -10.81 20.05 13.97
CA TRP A 264 -11.51 19.48 12.83
C TRP A 264 -11.49 17.94 12.94
N LYS A 265 -12.63 17.34 12.65
CA LYS A 265 -12.77 15.88 12.57
C LYS A 265 -13.33 15.46 11.21
N ASP A 266 -12.93 14.28 10.77
CA ASP A 266 -13.46 13.68 9.57
C ASP A 266 -14.89 13.16 9.82
N ARG A 267 -15.82 13.53 8.94
CA ARG A 267 -17.18 13.00 8.91
C ARG A 267 -17.47 12.38 7.56
N VAL A 268 -17.84 11.13 7.57
CA VAL A 268 -18.26 10.41 6.36
C VAL A 268 -19.69 10.81 6.02
N SER A 269 -19.93 11.16 4.76
CA SER A 269 -21.28 11.43 4.26
C SER A 269 -22.13 10.14 4.30
N PRO A 270 -23.41 10.21 4.67
CA PRO A 270 -24.30 9.05 4.56
C PRO A 270 -24.60 8.67 3.10
N GLU A 271 -24.43 9.60 2.17
CA GLU A 271 -24.74 9.40 0.76
C GLU A 271 -23.60 8.70 0.02
N LEU A 272 -23.94 7.74 -0.83
CA LEU A 272 -23.02 7.13 -1.78
C LEU A 272 -22.70 8.11 -2.90
N ILE A 273 -21.48 8.07 -3.39
CA ILE A 273 -21.04 8.84 -4.54
C ILE A 273 -21.24 7.99 -5.80
N PRO A 274 -21.96 8.50 -6.82
CA PRO A 274 -22.04 7.84 -8.12
C PRO A 274 -20.66 7.75 -8.78
N VAL A 275 -20.40 6.67 -9.52
CA VAL A 275 -19.12 6.47 -10.21
C VAL A 275 -18.79 7.62 -11.15
N ASP A 276 -19.80 8.14 -11.88
CA ASP A 276 -19.64 9.26 -12.81
C ASP A 276 -19.17 10.57 -12.15
N SER A 277 -19.25 10.66 -10.82
CA SER A 277 -18.73 11.82 -10.06
C SER A 277 -17.25 11.68 -9.71
N ILE A 278 -16.69 10.49 -9.82
CA ILE A 278 -15.29 10.17 -9.43
C ILE A 278 -14.48 9.58 -10.57
N ALA A 279 -15.12 9.18 -11.67
CA ALA A 279 -14.43 8.59 -12.82
C ALA A 279 -15.16 8.98 -14.13
N TYR A 280 -14.36 9.12 -15.19
CA TYR A 280 -14.89 9.38 -16.55
C TYR A 280 -13.99 8.72 -17.60
N ALA A 281 -14.58 8.29 -18.70
CA ALA A 281 -13.85 7.71 -19.82
C ALA A 281 -13.29 8.83 -20.71
N ILE A 282 -12.00 8.74 -21.07
CA ILE A 282 -11.39 9.61 -22.09
C ILE A 282 -11.38 8.95 -23.48
N ASP A 283 -11.36 7.64 -23.51
CA ASP A 283 -11.46 6.83 -24.73
C ASP A 283 -12.07 5.46 -24.42
N SER A 284 -12.13 4.57 -25.43
CA SER A 284 -12.73 3.24 -25.30
C SER A 284 -12.00 2.26 -24.35
N VAL A 285 -10.78 2.60 -23.93
CA VAL A 285 -9.91 1.70 -23.14
C VAL A 285 -9.33 2.36 -21.88
N THR A 286 -9.60 3.66 -21.70
CA THR A 286 -8.99 4.45 -20.63
C THR A 286 -10.06 5.18 -19.82
N VAL A 287 -10.04 4.95 -18.51
CA VAL A 287 -10.86 5.67 -17.53
C VAL A 287 -9.96 6.49 -16.65
N VAL A 288 -10.37 7.71 -16.37
CA VAL A 288 -9.69 8.59 -15.39
C VAL A 288 -10.44 8.54 -14.08
N PHE A 289 -9.71 8.35 -13.00
CA PHE A 289 -10.20 8.46 -11.64
C PHE A 289 -9.65 9.74 -11.01
N PHE A 290 -10.54 10.58 -10.52
CA PHE A 290 -10.19 11.80 -9.82
C PHE A 290 -11.31 12.26 -8.89
N TYR A 291 -10.96 12.67 -7.69
CA TYR A 291 -11.88 13.35 -6.79
C TYR A 291 -11.11 14.26 -5.85
N HIS A 292 -11.51 15.52 -5.78
CA HIS A 292 -10.81 16.59 -5.05
C HIS A 292 -10.93 16.53 -3.51
N GLN A 293 -11.71 15.60 -2.98
CA GLN A 293 -11.87 15.39 -1.54
C GLN A 293 -11.49 13.96 -1.16
N PRO A 294 -11.13 13.72 0.11
CA PRO A 294 -10.91 12.36 0.58
C PRO A 294 -12.19 11.52 0.46
N LEU A 295 -12.01 10.30 0.00
CA LEU A 295 -13.07 9.29 -0.12
C LEU A 295 -12.90 8.22 0.96
N GLU A 296 -14.00 7.73 1.52
CA GLU A 296 -14.08 6.47 2.21
C GLU A 296 -14.57 5.41 1.21
N VAL A 297 -13.77 4.36 1.05
CA VAL A 297 -14.16 3.18 0.28
C VAL A 297 -14.39 2.04 1.27
N TYR A 298 -15.61 1.58 1.35
CA TYR A 298 -16.01 0.45 2.18
C TYR A 298 -16.31 -0.76 1.30
N PHE A 299 -15.81 -1.91 1.71
CA PHE A 299 -16.16 -3.21 1.14
C PHE A 299 -16.57 -4.13 2.28
N PRO A 300 -17.82 -4.65 2.30
CA PRO A 300 -18.30 -5.47 3.39
C PRO A 300 -17.48 -6.76 3.50
N PRO A 301 -17.16 -7.21 4.72
CA PRO A 301 -16.50 -8.49 4.90
C PRO A 301 -17.37 -9.60 4.30
N PRO A 302 -16.77 -10.68 3.76
CA PRO A 302 -17.53 -11.76 3.12
C PRO A 302 -18.60 -12.30 4.07
N GLN A 303 -19.80 -12.50 3.53
CA GLN A 303 -20.99 -12.97 4.26
C GLN A 303 -20.71 -14.22 5.10
N PRO A 304 -21.42 -14.45 6.23
CA PRO A 304 -21.17 -15.56 7.17
C PRO A 304 -21.14 -16.96 6.57
N LYS A 305 -21.71 -17.19 5.38
CA LYS A 305 -21.63 -18.47 4.65
C LYS A 305 -20.18 -18.92 4.37
N TYR A 306 -19.24 -18.00 4.32
CA TYR A 306 -17.80 -18.25 4.16
C TYR A 306 -17.00 -17.99 5.44
N ARG A 307 -17.66 -17.66 6.55
CA ARG A 307 -17.06 -17.55 7.87
C ARG A 307 -16.67 -18.92 8.42
N ASN A 308 -15.57 -19.48 7.97
CA ASN A 308 -14.89 -20.48 8.77
C ASN A 308 -14.57 -19.83 10.13
N LYS A 309 -14.92 -20.46 11.25
CA LYS A 309 -14.59 -20.00 12.61
C LYS A 309 -13.14 -19.54 12.76
N ARG A 310 -12.21 -20.18 12.02
CA ARG A 310 -10.80 -19.80 11.94
C ARG A 310 -10.53 -18.40 11.33
N MET A 311 -11.38 -17.88 10.44
CA MET A 311 -11.19 -16.52 9.91
C MET A 311 -11.46 -15.44 10.96
N HIS A 312 -12.38 -15.68 11.90
CA HIS A 312 -12.64 -14.74 13.00
C HIS A 312 -11.47 -14.65 13.99
N GLU A 313 -10.78 -15.75 14.24
CA GLU A 313 -9.62 -15.78 15.14
C GLU A 313 -8.36 -15.21 14.48
N ILE A 314 -8.20 -15.37 13.17
CA ILE A 314 -7.01 -14.89 12.42
C ILE A 314 -7.05 -13.37 12.17
N LEU A 315 -8.23 -12.75 12.09
CA LEU A 315 -8.36 -11.29 11.93
C LEU A 315 -7.93 -10.51 13.18
N PHE A 316 -7.80 -11.16 14.34
CA PHE A 316 -7.48 -10.52 15.62
C PHE A 316 -6.11 -10.89 16.20
N TYR A 317 -5.29 -11.68 15.50
CA TYR A 317 -3.96 -12.02 16.00
C TYR A 317 -2.94 -10.97 15.53
N TYR A 318 -2.61 -10.04 16.41
CA TYR A 318 -1.54 -9.07 16.27
C TYR A 318 -0.31 -9.54 17.04
N PRO A 319 0.79 -9.96 16.39
CA PRO A 319 2.05 -10.06 17.08
C PRO A 319 2.68 -8.67 17.20
N ASN A 320 2.99 -8.27 18.43
CA ASN A 320 3.88 -7.17 18.84
C ASN A 320 4.11 -6.06 17.83
N LEU A 321 3.27 -5.02 17.85
CA LEU A 321 3.53 -3.76 17.14
C LEU A 321 4.54 -2.93 17.96
N PRO A 322 5.51 -2.25 17.32
CA PRO A 322 6.47 -1.42 18.01
C PRO A 322 5.77 -0.25 18.72
N THR A 323 6.30 0.12 19.86
CA THR A 323 5.88 1.31 20.61
C THR A 323 6.43 2.57 19.96
N ILE A 324 5.58 3.55 19.69
CA ILE A 324 5.99 4.91 19.32
C ILE A 324 5.61 5.82 20.50
N HIS A 325 6.56 6.52 21.08
CA HIS A 325 6.41 7.36 22.26
C HIS A 325 5.84 6.66 23.51
N GLY A 326 6.23 5.39 23.76
CA GLY A 326 5.87 4.66 24.97
C GLY A 326 4.46 4.09 25.01
N GLU A 327 3.61 4.34 24.00
CA GLU A 327 2.32 3.68 23.84
C GLU A 327 2.37 2.68 22.70
N PRO A 328 1.82 1.47 22.86
CA PRO A 328 1.67 0.52 21.78
C PRO A 328 0.83 1.17 20.66
N LEU A 329 1.34 1.18 19.43
CA LEU A 329 0.61 1.64 18.25
C LEU A 329 -0.74 0.91 18.12
N LEU A 330 -0.81 -0.30 18.65
CA LEU A 330 -2.00 -1.13 18.79
C LEU A 330 -3.12 -0.41 19.56
N ASN A 331 -2.82 0.27 20.67
CA ASN A 331 -3.84 0.97 21.45
C ASN A 331 -4.43 2.17 20.70
N ARG A 332 -3.63 2.85 19.88
CA ARG A 332 -4.11 3.93 19.01
C ARG A 332 -4.96 3.42 17.85
N ILE A 333 -4.57 2.30 17.26
CA ILE A 333 -5.29 1.68 16.14
C ILE A 333 -6.56 0.99 16.65
N THR A 334 -6.50 0.26 17.78
CA THR A 334 -7.67 -0.45 18.34
C THR A 334 -8.69 0.47 18.97
N GLN A 335 -8.30 1.64 19.48
CA GLN A 335 -9.25 2.66 19.92
C GLN A 335 -9.96 3.35 18.75
N THR A 336 -9.34 3.33 17.55
CA THR A 336 -9.87 3.97 16.35
C THR A 336 -10.55 2.98 15.39
N LEU A 337 -10.26 1.67 15.50
CA LEU A 337 -10.77 0.63 14.61
C LEU A 337 -11.75 -0.29 15.35
N THR A 338 -13.03 0.01 15.23
CA THR A 338 -14.09 -0.95 15.54
C THR A 338 -14.11 -2.09 14.50
N LYS A 339 -14.81 -3.19 14.77
CA LYS A 339 -14.93 -4.34 13.83
C LYS A 339 -15.36 -3.95 12.41
N SER A 340 -16.05 -2.82 12.24
CA SER A 340 -16.49 -2.27 10.97
C SER A 340 -15.37 -1.55 10.20
N ASP A 341 -14.30 -1.13 10.88
CA ASP A 341 -13.26 -0.28 10.30
C ASP A 341 -12.23 -1.05 9.48
N PHE A 342 -12.10 -2.37 9.67
CA PHE A 342 -11.20 -3.21 8.88
C PHE A 342 -11.55 -3.33 7.39
N SER A 343 -12.74 -2.91 7.01
CA SER A 343 -13.19 -2.89 5.61
C SER A 343 -13.13 -1.49 5.00
N LYS A 344 -12.66 -0.49 5.76
CA LYS A 344 -12.67 0.91 5.35
C LYS A 344 -11.29 1.36 4.90
N ASN A 345 -11.28 2.05 3.79
CA ASN A 345 -10.09 2.67 3.21
C ASN A 345 -10.35 4.14 2.97
N LYS A 346 -9.37 4.97 3.24
CA LYS A 346 -9.41 6.37 2.82
C LYS A 346 -8.54 6.53 1.58
N LEU A 347 -9.10 7.17 0.59
CA LEU A 347 -8.51 7.42 -0.71
C LEU A 347 -8.50 8.91 -1.00
N LEU A 348 -7.37 9.44 -1.40
CA LEU A 348 -7.21 10.81 -1.83
C LEU A 348 -6.31 10.84 -3.06
N THR A 349 -6.75 11.56 -4.10
CA THR A 349 -5.94 11.80 -5.28
C THR A 349 -5.49 13.25 -5.31
N ASP A 350 -4.20 13.46 -5.60
CA ASP A 350 -3.65 14.79 -5.84
C ASP A 350 -3.89 15.25 -7.27
N LYS A 351 -3.90 14.30 -8.21
CA LYS A 351 -4.13 14.51 -9.65
C LYS A 351 -4.95 13.38 -10.25
N GLU A 352 -5.28 13.54 -11.50
CA GLU A 352 -5.95 12.52 -12.30
C GLU A 352 -5.11 11.25 -12.41
N ILE A 353 -5.75 10.10 -12.21
CA ILE A 353 -5.14 8.77 -12.27
C ILE A 353 -5.79 8.00 -13.42
N ILE A 354 -4.97 7.48 -14.31
CA ILE A 354 -5.42 6.61 -15.39
C ILE A 354 -5.67 5.21 -14.84
N VAL A 355 -6.84 4.68 -15.08
CA VAL A 355 -7.26 3.34 -14.70
C VAL A 355 -7.56 2.50 -15.94
N LEU A 356 -7.06 1.27 -15.96
CA LEU A 356 -7.25 0.33 -17.06
C LEU A 356 -8.18 -0.83 -16.68
N ALA A 357 -8.70 -1.51 -17.69
CA ALA A 357 -9.63 -2.64 -17.53
C ALA A 357 -9.11 -3.79 -16.65
N ASN A 358 -7.79 -3.99 -16.60
CA ASN A 358 -7.13 -5.01 -15.78
C ASN A 358 -6.93 -4.59 -14.32
N GLY A 359 -7.36 -3.37 -13.94
CA GLY A 359 -7.21 -2.80 -12.60
C GLY A 359 -5.86 -2.15 -12.33
N THR A 360 -5.01 -2.04 -13.35
CA THR A 360 -3.78 -1.24 -13.25
C THR A 360 -4.11 0.25 -13.27
N TYR A 361 -3.38 1.02 -12.51
CA TYR A 361 -3.49 2.47 -12.52
C TYR A 361 -2.10 3.11 -12.67
N PHE A 362 -2.05 4.28 -13.28
CA PHE A 362 -0.80 4.98 -13.55
C PHE A 362 -0.71 6.26 -12.76
N GLU A 363 0.53 6.58 -12.44
CA GLU A 363 0.99 7.59 -11.52
C GLU A 363 0.57 7.28 -10.06
N PRO A 364 1.04 6.11 -9.52
CA PRO A 364 0.74 5.70 -8.14
C PRO A 364 1.10 6.76 -7.10
N SER A 365 2.08 7.61 -7.40
CA SER A 365 2.52 8.71 -6.54
C SER A 365 1.46 9.78 -6.28
N TYR A 366 0.42 9.85 -7.11
CA TYR A 366 -0.69 10.79 -6.93
C TYR A 366 -1.80 10.25 -6.04
N LEU A 367 -1.69 8.99 -5.63
CA LEU A 367 -2.70 8.32 -4.87
C LEU A 367 -2.26 8.11 -3.42
N PHE A 368 -3.00 8.70 -2.50
CA PHE A 368 -2.77 8.54 -1.07
C PHE A 368 -3.80 7.59 -0.46
N ILE A 369 -3.32 6.64 0.33
CA ILE A 369 -4.13 5.59 0.90
C ILE A 369 -3.88 5.44 2.36
N SER A 370 -4.94 5.21 3.11
CA SER A 370 -4.86 4.77 4.50
C SER A 370 -5.96 3.76 4.80
N GLY A 371 -5.87 3.07 5.90
CA GLY A 371 -6.82 2.06 6.31
C GLY A 371 -6.37 0.65 5.92
N TYR A 372 -7.34 -0.21 5.62
CA TYR A 372 -7.10 -1.63 5.38
C TYR A 372 -6.10 -1.88 4.26
N TRP A 373 -6.25 -1.23 3.11
CA TRP A 373 -5.36 -1.43 1.97
C TRP A 373 -3.90 -1.06 2.29
N ALA A 374 -3.68 0.08 2.94
CA ALA A 374 -2.33 0.49 3.31
C ALA A 374 -1.65 -0.43 4.32
N TYR A 375 -2.45 -1.03 5.21
CA TYR A 375 -1.93 -1.86 6.29
C TYR A 375 -1.78 -3.33 5.92
N TRP A 376 -2.72 -3.87 5.12
CA TRP A 376 -2.80 -5.30 4.83
C TRP A 376 -2.24 -5.68 3.46
N GLU A 377 -2.40 -4.81 2.47
CA GLU A 377 -1.97 -5.10 1.10
C GLU A 377 -0.49 -4.78 0.91
N GLY A 378 0.35 -5.76 1.17
CA GLY A 378 1.74 -5.80 0.74
C GLY A 378 1.93 -6.88 -0.33
N ILE A 379 3.18 -7.24 -0.58
CA ILE A 379 3.52 -8.25 -1.60
C ILE A 379 2.84 -9.60 -1.33
N SER A 380 2.52 -9.91 -0.06
CA SER A 380 1.80 -11.16 0.28
C SER A 380 0.40 -11.28 -0.32
N MET A 381 -0.22 -10.14 -0.69
CA MET A 381 -1.54 -10.10 -1.31
C MET A 381 -1.50 -9.81 -2.82
N LEU A 382 -0.30 -9.59 -3.36
CA LEU A 382 -0.15 -9.17 -4.74
C LEU A 382 -0.52 -10.29 -5.72
N LEU A 383 -1.34 -9.95 -6.70
CA LEU A 383 -1.77 -10.82 -7.79
C LEU A 383 -1.29 -10.27 -9.14
N PRO A 384 -0.98 -11.14 -10.11
CA PRO A 384 -0.70 -10.67 -11.47
C PRO A 384 -1.95 -10.03 -12.08
N ILE A 385 -1.76 -9.01 -12.92
CA ILE A 385 -2.88 -8.32 -13.58
C ILE A 385 -3.65 -9.20 -14.57
N SER A 386 -3.10 -10.35 -14.94
CA SER A 386 -3.78 -11.38 -15.71
C SER A 386 -4.67 -12.31 -14.86
N TYR A 387 -4.69 -12.11 -13.52
CA TYR A 387 -5.55 -12.91 -12.66
C TYR A 387 -7.02 -12.66 -12.99
N ILE A 388 -7.76 -13.74 -13.20
CA ILE A 388 -9.22 -13.74 -13.42
C ILE A 388 -9.86 -14.43 -12.22
N PRO A 389 -10.75 -13.76 -11.48
CA PRO A 389 -11.48 -14.40 -10.39
C PRO A 389 -12.40 -15.50 -10.93
N THR A 390 -12.51 -16.61 -10.20
CA THR A 390 -13.35 -17.75 -10.58
C THR A 390 -14.85 -17.49 -10.40
N HIS A 391 -15.18 -16.50 -9.59
CA HIS A 391 -16.53 -15.98 -9.39
C HIS A 391 -16.44 -14.45 -9.37
N PRO A 392 -17.22 -13.77 -10.23
CA PRO A 392 -17.27 -12.30 -10.25
C PRO A 392 -17.88 -11.73 -8.98
#